data_0d36ae01dca1a891bbd06dea23408744
#
_entry.id   0d36ae01dca1a891bbd06dea23408744
#
_cell.length_a   1.000
_cell.length_b   1.000
_cell.length_c   1.000
_cell.angle_alpha   90.00
_cell.angle_beta   90.00
_cell.angle_gamma   90.00
#
_symmetry.space_group_name_H-M   'P 1'
#
loop_
_entity.id
_entity.type
_entity.pdbx_description
1 polymer ?
#
loop_
_entity_poly.entity_id
_entity_poly.type
_entity_poly.pdbx_seq_one_letter_code
_entity_poly.pdbx_strand_id
1 'polypeptide(L)'
;MFWGAFAYRRRTSLVALLGDPDSARGGVTGRCILDCLQENLPTIAEPGYIFIQDNAPTHRARIVSSWLEEWAIENSVTLVPWPPYSPDLNPIENVWKLLKEAIVTRHPELSDMPKNNYALQMLCQAAVEAWEEIQDDLFEKLIISMQRRLQAVINANGWYTKY
;
A
#
# COMPACT_ATOMS: atom_id res chain seq x y z
N MET A 1 6.43 3.63 8.71
CA MET A 1 5.82 3.41 7.38
C MET A 1 4.48 2.75 7.58
N PHE A 2 3.51 2.98 6.70
CA PHE A 2 2.23 2.26 6.74
C PHE A 2 2.15 1.31 5.56
N TRP A 3 1.46 0.20 5.78
CA TRP A 3 1.08 -0.74 4.76
C TRP A 3 -0.43 -0.98 4.79
N GLY A 4 -1.04 -1.10 3.64
CA GLY A 4 -2.44 -1.45 3.47
C GLY A 4 -2.68 -1.95 2.07
N ALA A 5 -3.71 -2.75 1.90
CA ALA A 5 -4.15 -3.25 0.60
C ALA A 5 -5.67 -3.09 0.46
N PHE A 6 -6.13 -2.99 -0.79
CA PHE A 6 -7.53 -2.97 -1.08
C PHE A 6 -7.87 -3.78 -2.35
N ALA A 7 -9.10 -4.22 -2.41
CA ALA A 7 -9.73 -4.87 -3.55
C ALA A 7 -11.08 -4.20 -3.82
N TYR A 8 -11.89 -4.78 -4.69
CA TYR A 8 -13.22 -4.26 -4.98
C TYR A 8 -14.09 -4.20 -3.70
N ARG A 9 -14.41 -2.97 -3.24
CA ARG A 9 -15.21 -2.68 -2.02
C ARG A 9 -14.67 -3.32 -0.72
N ARG A 10 -13.39 -3.61 -0.67
CA ARG A 10 -12.75 -4.26 0.49
C ARG A 10 -11.36 -3.69 0.71
N ARG A 11 -10.93 -3.68 1.95
CA ARG A 11 -9.57 -3.31 2.35
C ARG A 11 -9.08 -4.17 3.51
N THR A 12 -7.77 -4.22 3.69
CA THR A 12 -7.16 -4.72 4.94
C THR A 12 -7.24 -3.66 6.03
N SER A 13 -6.98 -4.04 7.26
CA SER A 13 -6.58 -3.09 8.28
C SER A 13 -5.30 -2.35 7.85
N LEU A 14 -5.12 -1.11 8.32
CA LEU A 14 -3.87 -0.38 8.12
C LEU A 14 -2.81 -0.88 9.11
N VAL A 15 -1.65 -1.27 8.60
CA VAL A 15 -0.55 -1.79 9.42
C VAL A 15 0.55 -0.73 9.55
N ALA A 16 0.90 -0.38 10.78
CA ALA A 16 2.05 0.48 11.06
C ALA A 16 3.33 -0.36 11.15
N LEU A 17 4.22 -0.21 10.17
CA LEU A 17 5.53 -0.86 10.15
C LEU A 17 6.54 0.02 10.89
N LEU A 18 6.83 -0.33 12.13
CA LEU A 18 7.67 0.49 13.03
C LEU A 18 9.18 0.29 12.81
N GLY A 19 9.54 -0.73 12.06
CA GLY A 19 10.93 -1.08 11.75
C GLY A 19 11.30 -2.48 12.25
N ASP A 20 12.46 -2.94 11.83
CA ASP A 20 13.01 -4.24 12.16
C ASP A 20 14.03 -4.05 13.32
N PRO A 21 13.75 -4.54 14.53
CA PRO A 21 14.64 -4.37 15.68
C PRO A 21 16.00 -5.05 15.49
N ASP A 22 16.06 -6.10 14.65
CA ASP A 22 17.30 -6.82 14.34
C ASP A 22 18.10 -6.18 13.19
N SER A 23 17.58 -5.11 12.60
CA SER A 23 18.26 -4.38 11.55
C SER A 23 19.22 -3.35 12.14
N ALA A 24 20.44 -3.29 11.63
CA ALA A 24 21.46 -2.35 12.08
C ALA A 24 21.04 -0.86 12.00
N ARG A 25 20.04 -0.54 11.18
CA ARG A 25 19.50 0.82 10.98
C ARG A 25 18.12 1.02 11.59
N GLY A 26 17.51 0.01 12.18
CA GLY A 26 16.16 0.06 12.76
C GLY A 26 15.04 0.42 11.76
N GLY A 27 15.31 0.37 10.46
CA GLY A 27 14.33 0.69 9.42
C GLY A 27 13.45 -0.51 9.05
N VAL A 28 12.42 -0.27 8.25
CA VAL A 28 11.58 -1.35 7.70
C VAL A 28 12.39 -2.16 6.69
N THR A 29 12.46 -3.47 6.91
CA THR A 29 13.19 -4.42 6.07
C THR A 29 12.24 -5.31 5.27
N GLY A 30 12.81 -6.14 4.37
CA GLY A 30 12.03 -7.17 3.68
C GLY A 30 11.37 -8.16 4.64
N ARG A 31 11.93 -8.41 5.84
CA ARG A 31 11.27 -9.25 6.87
C ARG A 31 9.97 -8.62 7.35
N CYS A 32 9.99 -7.34 7.70
CA CYS A 32 8.77 -6.64 8.12
C CYS A 32 7.68 -6.68 7.04
N ILE A 33 8.08 -6.56 5.76
CA ILE A 33 7.14 -6.65 4.64
C ILE A 33 6.63 -8.09 4.48
N LEU A 34 7.50 -9.07 4.59
CA LEU A 34 7.12 -10.49 4.50
C LEU A 34 6.09 -10.86 5.56
N ASP A 35 6.38 -10.55 6.83
CA ASP A 35 5.49 -10.82 7.95
C ASP A 35 4.12 -10.14 7.73
N CYS A 36 4.15 -8.87 7.30
CA CYS A 36 2.94 -8.11 7.01
C CYS A 36 2.12 -8.74 5.87
N LEU A 37 2.76 -9.18 4.79
CA LEU A 37 2.07 -9.84 3.67
C LEU A 37 1.48 -11.18 4.08
N GLN A 38 2.22 -11.99 4.85
CA GLN A 38 1.76 -13.29 5.33
C GLN A 38 0.51 -13.20 6.19
N GLU A 39 0.42 -12.18 7.03
CA GLU A 39 -0.73 -11.96 7.90
C GLU A 39 -1.93 -11.37 7.18
N ASN A 40 -1.71 -10.45 6.25
CA ASN A 40 -2.79 -9.61 5.73
C ASN A 40 -3.26 -9.99 4.32
N LEU A 41 -2.37 -10.47 3.45
CA LEU A 41 -2.76 -10.79 2.07
C LEU A 41 -3.82 -11.89 1.97
N PRO A 42 -3.76 -12.97 2.77
CA PRO A 42 -4.80 -14.01 2.79
C PRO A 42 -6.20 -13.52 3.22
N THR A 43 -6.27 -12.38 3.89
CA THR A 43 -7.56 -11.83 4.37
C THR A 43 -8.37 -11.15 3.27
N ILE A 44 -7.72 -10.76 2.18
CA ILE A 44 -8.33 -9.94 1.13
C ILE A 44 -8.24 -10.55 -0.26
N ALA A 45 -7.22 -11.34 -0.55
CA ALA A 45 -7.02 -11.92 -1.87
C ALA A 45 -7.97 -13.10 -2.11
N GLU A 46 -8.42 -13.21 -3.36
CA GLU A 46 -9.28 -14.30 -3.83
C GLU A 46 -8.70 -14.89 -5.12
N PRO A 47 -8.97 -16.17 -5.42
CA PRO A 47 -8.57 -16.78 -6.68
C PRO A 47 -8.99 -15.93 -7.89
N GLY A 48 -8.08 -15.74 -8.83
CA GLY A 48 -8.31 -14.93 -10.02
C GLY A 48 -8.00 -13.43 -9.85
N TYR A 49 -7.62 -12.97 -8.64
CA TYR A 49 -7.19 -11.59 -8.45
C TYR A 49 -5.83 -11.33 -9.08
N ILE A 50 -5.62 -10.07 -9.42
CA ILE A 50 -4.33 -9.54 -9.87
C ILE A 50 -3.75 -8.73 -8.71
N PHE A 51 -2.62 -9.15 -8.17
CA PHE A 51 -1.92 -8.41 -7.14
C PHE A 51 -0.93 -7.42 -7.75
N ILE A 52 -1.00 -6.19 -7.28
CA ILE A 52 -0.17 -5.06 -7.72
C ILE A 52 0.54 -4.48 -6.51
N GLN A 53 1.85 -4.36 -6.61
CA GLN A 53 2.67 -3.58 -5.67
C GLN A 53 3.77 -2.84 -6.43
N ASP A 54 4.30 -1.77 -5.84
CA ASP A 54 5.41 -1.03 -6.42
C ASP A 54 6.75 -1.79 -6.32
N ASN A 55 7.78 -1.20 -6.94
CA ASN A 55 9.13 -1.77 -6.94
C ASN A 55 10.00 -1.25 -5.77
N ALA A 56 9.41 -0.90 -4.62
CA ALA A 56 10.19 -0.49 -3.46
C ALA A 56 11.26 -1.56 -3.11
N PRO A 57 12.48 -1.17 -2.69
CA PRO A 57 13.53 -2.13 -2.38
C PRO A 57 13.13 -3.21 -1.37
N THR A 58 12.29 -2.86 -0.41
CA THR A 58 11.75 -3.80 0.59
C THR A 58 10.77 -4.79 -0.02
N HIS A 59 9.96 -4.37 -1.01
CA HIS A 59 9.05 -5.25 -1.75
C HIS A 59 9.80 -6.20 -2.69
N ARG A 60 10.95 -5.77 -3.21
CA ARG A 60 11.81 -6.59 -4.08
C ARG A 60 12.86 -7.41 -3.33
N ALA A 61 12.85 -7.38 -2.00
CA ALA A 61 13.72 -8.24 -1.21
C ALA A 61 13.48 -9.71 -1.58
N ARG A 62 14.57 -10.48 -1.76
CA ARG A 62 14.49 -11.87 -2.23
C ARG A 62 13.50 -12.72 -1.43
N ILE A 63 13.50 -12.57 -0.09
CA ILE A 63 12.58 -13.33 0.79
C ILE A 63 11.11 -13.00 0.51
N VAL A 64 10.80 -11.74 0.17
CA VAL A 64 9.45 -11.29 -0.19
C VAL A 64 9.06 -11.84 -1.55
N SER A 65 9.92 -11.67 -2.56
CA SER A 65 9.63 -12.11 -3.93
C SER A 65 9.43 -13.63 -3.98
N SER A 66 10.32 -14.42 -3.35
CA SER A 66 10.20 -15.88 -3.36
C SER A 66 8.91 -16.36 -2.70
N TRP A 67 8.60 -15.83 -1.51
CA TRP A 67 7.36 -16.18 -0.83
C TRP A 67 6.12 -15.77 -1.63
N LEU A 68 6.13 -14.56 -2.19
CA LEU A 68 4.97 -14.03 -2.92
C LEU A 68 4.70 -14.83 -4.21
N GLU A 69 5.75 -15.29 -4.91
CA GLU A 69 5.62 -16.14 -6.10
C GLU A 69 4.99 -17.50 -5.74
N GLU A 70 5.46 -18.16 -4.69
CA GLU A 70 4.91 -19.43 -4.21
C GLU A 70 3.46 -19.26 -3.75
N TRP A 71 3.21 -18.27 -2.89
CA TRP A 71 1.89 -17.99 -2.36
C TRP A 71 0.86 -17.65 -3.46
N ALA A 72 1.26 -16.89 -4.47
CA ALA A 72 0.38 -16.49 -5.55
C ALA A 72 -0.07 -17.70 -6.41
N ILE A 73 0.85 -18.65 -6.66
CA ILE A 73 0.54 -19.90 -7.36
C ILE A 73 -0.48 -20.72 -6.54
N GLU A 74 -0.21 -20.93 -5.25
CA GLU A 74 -1.07 -21.70 -4.36
C GLU A 74 -2.49 -21.13 -4.24
N ASN A 75 -2.60 -19.79 -4.28
CA ASN A 75 -3.87 -19.09 -4.10
C ASN A 75 -4.53 -18.65 -5.43
N SER A 76 -3.97 -19.05 -6.58
CA SER A 76 -4.47 -18.66 -7.90
C SER A 76 -4.56 -17.13 -8.10
N VAL A 77 -3.58 -16.40 -7.56
CA VAL A 77 -3.44 -14.95 -7.71
C VAL A 77 -2.39 -14.67 -8.78
N THR A 78 -2.64 -13.68 -9.62
CA THR A 78 -1.70 -13.29 -10.67
C THR A 78 -0.81 -12.14 -10.19
N LEU A 79 0.51 -12.32 -10.25
CA LEU A 79 1.47 -11.24 -10.04
C LEU A 79 1.78 -10.55 -11.37
N VAL A 80 1.75 -9.22 -11.38
CA VAL A 80 2.08 -8.44 -12.58
C VAL A 80 3.42 -7.76 -12.39
N PRO A 81 4.39 -7.93 -13.33
CA PRO A 81 5.61 -7.13 -13.34
C PRO A 81 5.26 -5.64 -13.40
N TRP A 82 5.59 -4.92 -12.33
CA TRP A 82 5.22 -3.52 -12.24
C TRP A 82 6.25 -2.62 -12.92
N PRO A 83 5.83 -1.69 -13.79
CA PRO A 83 6.75 -0.76 -14.43
C PRO A 83 7.37 0.18 -13.39
N PRO A 84 8.66 0.53 -13.51
CA PRO A 84 9.29 1.49 -12.62
C PRO A 84 8.68 2.89 -12.79
N TYR A 85 8.69 3.68 -11.72
CA TYR A 85 8.25 5.08 -11.73
C TYR A 85 6.83 5.31 -12.25
N SER A 86 5.90 4.41 -11.95
CA SER A 86 4.51 4.47 -12.44
C SER A 86 3.48 4.60 -11.31
N PRO A 87 3.54 5.69 -10.51
CA PRO A 87 2.56 5.91 -9.44
C PRO A 87 1.16 6.18 -9.98
N ASP A 88 1.05 6.72 -11.18
CA ASP A 88 -0.21 6.97 -11.88
C ASP A 88 -0.98 5.68 -12.23
N LEU A 89 -0.28 4.57 -12.41
CA LEU A 89 -0.88 3.25 -12.54
C LEU A 89 -1.26 2.64 -11.20
N ASN A 90 -0.68 3.09 -10.09
CA ASN A 90 -0.90 2.50 -8.77
C ASN A 90 -2.06 3.21 -8.03
N PRO A 91 -3.27 2.63 -7.99
CA PRO A 91 -4.42 3.34 -7.44
C PRO A 91 -4.35 3.58 -5.94
N ILE A 92 -3.50 2.85 -5.20
CA ILE A 92 -3.32 3.08 -3.76
C ILE A 92 -2.68 4.43 -3.45
N GLU A 93 -1.98 5.05 -4.42
CA GLU A 93 -1.40 6.39 -4.25
C GLU A 93 -2.49 7.46 -4.02
N ASN A 94 -3.67 7.27 -4.65
CA ASN A 94 -4.83 8.12 -4.39
C ASN A 94 -5.35 7.93 -2.96
N VAL A 95 -5.31 6.71 -2.45
CA VAL A 95 -5.72 6.40 -1.07
C VAL A 95 -4.72 7.03 -0.08
N TRP A 96 -3.42 6.88 -0.32
CA TRP A 96 -2.37 7.50 0.51
C TRP A 96 -2.48 9.03 0.54
N LYS A 97 -2.83 9.64 -0.59
CA LYS A 97 -3.05 11.09 -0.64
C LYS A 97 -4.20 11.51 0.27
N LEU A 98 -5.37 10.87 0.14
CA LEU A 98 -6.54 11.15 0.97
C LEU A 98 -6.28 10.89 2.44
N LEU A 99 -5.59 9.80 2.78
CA LEU A 99 -5.18 9.48 4.14
C LEU A 99 -4.34 10.61 4.75
N LYS A 100 -3.32 11.06 4.02
CA LYS A 100 -2.46 12.17 4.47
C LYS A 100 -3.26 13.47 4.67
N GLU A 101 -4.13 13.81 3.74
CA GLU A 101 -4.99 14.99 3.81
C GLU A 101 -5.94 14.92 5.03
N ALA A 102 -6.53 13.76 5.29
CA ALA A 102 -7.40 13.55 6.44
C ALA A 102 -6.64 13.69 7.76
N ILE A 103 -5.44 13.11 7.88
CA ILE A 103 -4.60 13.22 9.07
C ILE A 103 -4.23 14.68 9.34
N VAL A 104 -3.71 15.40 8.33
CA VAL A 104 -3.31 16.81 8.48
C VAL A 104 -4.49 17.71 8.83
N THR A 105 -5.65 17.44 8.27
CA THR A 105 -6.86 18.25 8.53
C THR A 105 -7.39 18.06 9.95
N ARG A 106 -7.36 16.84 10.48
CA ARG A 106 -7.91 16.51 11.81
C ARG A 106 -6.93 16.70 12.94
N HIS A 107 -5.66 16.48 12.64
CA HIS A 107 -4.57 16.50 13.60
C HIS A 107 -3.44 17.43 13.14
N PRO A 108 -3.74 18.73 12.90
CA PRO A 108 -2.73 19.69 12.45
C PRO A 108 -1.56 19.82 13.45
N GLU A 109 -1.83 19.55 14.74
CA GLU A 109 -0.83 19.56 15.81
C GLU A 109 0.30 18.57 15.59
N LEU A 110 0.06 17.46 14.87
CA LEU A 110 1.09 16.45 14.61
C LEU A 110 2.27 16.99 13.81
N SER A 111 2.08 18.04 13.01
CA SER A 111 3.15 18.65 12.22
C SER A 111 4.19 19.35 13.11
N ASP A 112 3.78 19.87 14.26
CA ASP A 112 4.59 20.68 15.18
C ASP A 112 5.10 19.86 16.38
N MET A 113 4.66 18.61 16.50
CA MET A 113 5.08 17.74 17.60
C MET A 113 6.53 17.30 17.48
N PRO A 114 7.25 17.16 18.60
CA PRO A 114 8.59 16.60 18.60
C PRO A 114 8.57 15.15 18.14
N LYS A 115 9.59 14.74 17.36
CA LYS A 115 9.73 13.37 16.86
C LYS A 115 10.07 12.40 18.00
N ASN A 116 9.06 11.91 18.71
CA ASN A 116 9.18 10.97 19.82
C ASN A 116 8.12 9.85 19.72
N ASN A 117 8.19 8.89 20.63
CA ASN A 117 7.26 7.75 20.63
C ASN A 117 5.80 8.17 20.82
N TYR A 118 5.53 9.24 21.58
CA TYR A 118 4.16 9.72 21.78
C TYR A 118 3.57 10.28 20.49
N ALA A 119 4.30 11.14 19.78
CA ALA A 119 3.86 11.65 18.48
C ALA A 119 3.69 10.52 17.44
N LEU A 120 4.58 9.50 17.49
CA LEU A 120 4.45 8.33 16.64
C LEU A 120 3.17 7.54 16.94
N GLN A 121 2.84 7.32 18.20
CA GLN A 121 1.59 6.65 18.59
C GLN A 121 0.35 7.43 18.13
N MET A 122 0.33 8.73 18.34
CA MET A 122 -0.77 9.59 17.87
C MET A 122 -0.91 9.53 16.34
N LEU A 123 0.21 9.59 15.60
CA LEU A 123 0.20 9.47 14.14
C LEU A 123 -0.35 8.10 13.71
N CYS A 124 0.06 7.02 14.37
CA CYS A 124 -0.44 5.68 14.04
C CYS A 124 -1.95 5.58 14.28
N GLN A 125 -2.43 6.11 15.41
CA GLN A 125 -3.85 6.11 15.71
C GLN A 125 -4.64 6.96 14.71
N ALA A 126 -4.21 8.19 14.45
CA ALA A 126 -4.85 9.06 13.48
C ALA A 126 -4.90 8.45 12.06
N ALA A 127 -3.83 7.72 11.68
CA ALA A 127 -3.77 7.04 10.39
C ALA A 127 -4.77 5.87 10.31
N VAL A 128 -4.89 5.07 11.36
CA VAL A 128 -5.87 3.97 11.42
C VAL A 128 -7.29 4.51 11.36
N GLU A 129 -7.63 5.53 12.16
CA GLU A 129 -8.94 6.16 12.16
C GLU A 129 -9.29 6.73 10.77
N ALA A 130 -8.36 7.45 10.16
CA ALA A 130 -8.57 8.01 8.83
C ALA A 130 -8.72 6.93 7.74
N TRP A 131 -8.01 5.79 7.88
CA TRP A 131 -8.14 4.65 6.97
C TRP A 131 -9.51 3.99 7.08
N GLU A 132 -10.00 3.77 8.29
CA GLU A 132 -11.31 3.15 8.53
C GLU A 132 -12.50 4.01 8.05
N GLU A 133 -12.34 5.31 7.97
CA GLU A 133 -13.38 6.22 7.46
C GLU A 133 -13.46 6.31 5.94
N ILE A 134 -12.46 5.78 5.21
CA ILE A 134 -12.51 5.75 3.75
C ILE A 134 -13.69 4.89 3.32
N GLN A 135 -14.57 5.44 2.48
CA GLN A 135 -15.75 4.73 2.03
C GLN A 135 -15.38 3.65 1.00
N ASP A 136 -16.03 2.50 1.09
CA ASP A 136 -15.78 1.35 0.18
C ASP A 136 -16.01 1.69 -1.29
N ASP A 137 -16.88 2.63 -1.60
CA ASP A 137 -17.12 3.15 -2.94
C ASP A 137 -15.88 3.76 -3.59
N LEU A 138 -14.95 4.29 -2.79
CA LEU A 138 -13.69 4.80 -3.32
C LEU A 138 -12.86 3.66 -3.91
N PHE A 139 -12.73 2.56 -3.19
CA PHE A 139 -11.96 1.39 -3.65
C PHE A 139 -12.57 0.80 -4.93
N GLU A 140 -13.89 0.71 -5.00
CA GLU A 140 -14.59 0.32 -6.22
C GLU A 140 -14.23 1.24 -7.40
N LYS A 141 -14.37 2.57 -7.22
CA LYS A 141 -14.05 3.56 -8.25
C LYS A 141 -12.59 3.48 -8.70
N LEU A 142 -11.67 3.24 -7.76
CA LEU A 142 -10.23 3.11 -8.05
C LEU A 142 -9.95 1.83 -8.87
N ILE A 143 -10.52 0.69 -8.51
CA ILE A 143 -10.39 -0.55 -9.28
C ILE A 143 -10.95 -0.39 -10.69
N ILE A 144 -12.16 0.15 -10.82
CA ILE A 144 -12.79 0.39 -12.13
C ILE A 144 -11.96 1.39 -12.97
N SER A 145 -11.23 2.29 -12.33
CA SER A 145 -10.38 3.26 -13.04
C SER A 145 -9.19 2.64 -13.75
N MET A 146 -8.77 1.41 -13.38
CA MET A 146 -7.53 0.79 -13.89
C MET A 146 -7.50 0.68 -15.41
N GLN A 147 -8.60 0.31 -16.04
CA GLN A 147 -8.67 0.25 -17.50
C GLN A 147 -8.39 1.62 -18.16
N ARG A 148 -8.95 2.70 -17.58
CA ARG A 148 -8.71 4.07 -18.09
C ARG A 148 -7.29 4.56 -17.81
N ARG A 149 -6.68 4.15 -16.67
CA ARG A 149 -5.28 4.45 -16.35
C ARG A 149 -4.33 3.80 -17.35
N LEU A 150 -4.52 2.52 -17.61
CA LEU A 150 -3.73 1.78 -18.60
C LEU A 150 -3.85 2.41 -19.98
N GLN A 151 -5.07 2.75 -20.42
CA GLN A 151 -5.29 3.42 -21.72
C GLN A 151 -4.63 4.80 -21.77
N ALA A 152 -4.64 5.55 -20.67
CA ALA A 152 -3.99 6.86 -20.60
C ALA A 152 -2.47 6.75 -20.76
N VAL A 153 -1.84 5.78 -20.12
CA VAL A 153 -0.40 5.53 -20.25
C VAL A 153 -0.03 5.08 -21.68
N ILE A 154 -0.85 4.21 -22.28
CA ILE A 154 -0.65 3.80 -23.67
C ILE A 154 -0.74 5.02 -24.60
N ASN A 155 -1.75 5.87 -24.45
CA ASN A 155 -1.93 7.08 -25.24
C ASN A 155 -0.81 8.10 -25.03
N ALA A 156 -0.21 8.11 -23.84
CA ALA A 156 0.93 8.95 -23.50
C ALA A 156 2.29 8.33 -23.91
N ASN A 157 2.30 7.20 -24.61
CA ASN A 157 3.51 6.46 -24.98
C ASN A 157 4.43 6.16 -23.79
N GLY A 158 3.84 5.81 -22.65
CA GLY A 158 4.56 5.51 -21.41
C GLY A 158 4.97 6.72 -20.58
N TRP A 159 4.58 7.94 -20.95
CA TRP A 159 4.79 9.15 -20.16
C TRP A 159 3.76 9.29 -19.05
N TYR A 160 4.05 10.19 -18.12
CA TYR A 160 3.17 10.51 -16.98
C TYR A 160 1.77 10.90 -17.43
N THR A 161 0.80 10.50 -16.66
CA THR A 161 -0.61 10.79 -16.89
C THR A 161 -1.19 11.70 -15.80
N LYS A 162 -2.44 12.05 -15.91
CA LYS A 162 -3.15 12.89 -14.90
C LYS A 162 -3.54 12.13 -13.61
N TYR A 163 -3.31 10.85 -13.56
CA TYR A 163 -3.70 9.99 -12.41
C TYR A 163 -2.69 10.02 -11.28
#